data_d059bd64ba686b2f021fbd85f2805353
#
_entry.id   d059bd64ba686b2f021fbd85f2805353
#
_cell.length_a   1.000
_cell.length_b   1.000
_cell.length_c   1.000
_cell.angle_alpha   90.00
_cell.angle_beta   90.00
_cell.angle_gamma   90.00
#
_symmetry.space_group_name_H-M   'P 1'
#
loop_
_entity.id
_entity.type
_entity.pdbx_description
1 polymer ?
#
loop_
_entity_poly.entity_id
_entity_poly.type
_entity_poly.pdbx_seq_one_letter_code
_entity_poly.pdbx_strand_id
1 'polypeptide(L)'
;MKNVINQLYWDRMSETYLYGTAFKKNAKNEVTFKNKLMPSGKTLISWSSIANYQVTKEVPSLPLLLNGQEYLLKISAKIKPENSAIFGIHFFDIQGNEIDKVIFTNLEQKFKYPTRAVKYTIKIISGGVEEINFKKIQISPLDLEEEVFNDFYPHPIYLNKNSQKEGLILLDDSKRARIIAPFKIESYVGANLIIGYLSWQNKQRGFELLKDYIKEHQDKKLVIFSSSADIDKSLENFKSLNCTVVYSEDFVNKGYYNLQETYLSKNYRESDQVRMVKKAINYFEE
;
A
#
# COMPACT_ATOMS: atom_id res chain seq x y z
N MET A 1 -9.33 12.06 3.64
CA MET A 1 -8.31 11.03 3.30
C MET A 1 -7.52 10.61 4.55
N LYS A 2 -8.21 10.38 5.69
CA LYS A 2 -7.51 10.09 6.96
C LYS A 2 -6.92 8.68 7.07
N ASN A 3 -7.24 7.76 6.14
CA ASN A 3 -6.90 6.34 6.32
C ASN A 3 -6.29 5.74 5.04
N VAL A 4 -5.38 6.47 4.41
CA VAL A 4 -4.72 6.00 3.19
C VAL A 4 -3.22 6.00 3.38
N ILE A 5 -2.59 4.85 3.19
CA ILE A 5 -1.14 4.72 3.07
C ILE A 5 -0.80 4.70 1.58
N ASN A 6 -0.15 5.75 1.11
CA ASN A 6 0.31 5.80 -0.27
C ASN A 6 1.64 5.08 -0.40
N GLN A 7 1.80 4.29 -1.46
CA GLN A 7 3.00 3.50 -1.72
C GLN A 7 3.67 3.96 -3.01
N LEU A 8 4.97 4.21 -2.96
CA LEU A 8 5.78 4.67 -4.06
C LEU A 8 6.91 3.66 -4.31
N TYR A 9 7.11 3.36 -5.58
CA TYR A 9 8.16 2.45 -6.01
C TYR A 9 9.17 3.16 -6.92
N TRP A 10 10.36 2.60 -7.04
CA TRP A 10 11.37 3.08 -7.97
C TRP A 10 11.05 2.58 -9.38
N ASP A 11 10.01 3.16 -9.98
CA ASP A 11 9.46 2.69 -11.27
C ASP A 11 10.05 3.41 -12.48
N ARG A 12 10.69 4.58 -12.26
CA ARG A 12 11.07 5.50 -13.33
C ARG A 12 12.56 5.43 -13.63
N MET A 13 12.87 4.85 -14.78
CA MET A 13 14.24 4.82 -15.29
C MET A 13 14.68 6.21 -15.83
N SER A 14 13.76 6.99 -16.41
CA SER A 14 14.03 8.33 -16.98
C SER A 14 14.53 9.34 -15.96
N GLU A 15 14.09 9.22 -14.70
CA GLU A 15 14.49 10.11 -13.59
C GLU A 15 15.62 9.52 -12.74
N THR A 16 16.17 8.36 -13.15
CA THR A 16 17.22 7.66 -12.41
C THR A 16 18.59 7.99 -13.00
N TYR A 17 19.55 8.30 -12.14
CA TYR A 17 20.93 8.45 -12.57
C TYR A 17 21.55 7.10 -12.90
N LEU A 18 21.79 6.84 -14.19
CA LEU A 18 22.25 5.53 -14.66
C LEU A 18 23.73 5.50 -15.08
N TYR A 19 24.40 6.65 -15.18
CA TYR A 19 25.80 6.69 -15.62
C TYR A 19 26.71 5.95 -14.62
N GLY A 20 27.40 4.90 -15.09
CA GLY A 20 28.26 4.06 -14.26
C GLY A 20 27.52 3.23 -13.21
N THR A 21 26.18 3.06 -13.35
CA THR A 21 25.31 2.41 -12.38
C THR A 21 24.90 1.02 -12.83
N ALA A 22 25.06 0.02 -11.95
CA ALA A 22 24.39 -1.26 -12.08
C ALA A 22 22.99 -1.17 -11.45
N PHE A 23 21.95 -1.23 -12.30
CA PHE A 23 20.56 -1.12 -11.88
C PHE A 23 19.82 -2.43 -12.17
N LYS A 24 19.21 -3.02 -11.16
CA LYS A 24 18.38 -4.23 -11.28
C LYS A 24 17.04 -4.01 -10.59
N LYS A 25 15.95 -4.42 -11.24
CA LYS A 25 14.59 -4.42 -10.69
C LYS A 25 14.03 -5.82 -10.74
N ASN A 26 13.45 -6.29 -9.63
CA ASN A 26 12.82 -7.60 -9.54
C ASN A 26 11.31 -7.55 -9.80
N ALA A 27 10.64 -8.71 -9.85
CA ALA A 27 9.20 -8.83 -10.06
C ALA A 27 8.35 -8.18 -8.95
N LYS A 28 8.92 -8.00 -7.73
CA LYS A 28 8.28 -7.31 -6.60
C LYS A 28 8.47 -5.79 -6.64
N ASN A 29 8.99 -5.23 -7.74
CA ASN A 29 9.37 -3.83 -7.88
C ASN A 29 10.45 -3.34 -6.90
N GLU A 30 11.21 -4.25 -6.29
CA GLU A 30 12.39 -3.89 -5.50
C GLU A 30 13.55 -3.61 -6.44
N VAL A 31 14.33 -2.58 -6.12
CA VAL A 31 15.44 -2.10 -6.93
C VAL A 31 16.74 -2.28 -6.19
N THR A 32 17.74 -2.84 -6.87
CA THR A 32 19.14 -2.80 -6.47
C THR A 32 19.85 -1.80 -7.35
N PHE A 33 20.32 -0.72 -6.73
CA PHE A 33 21.14 0.34 -7.32
C PHE A 33 22.58 0.23 -6.78
N LYS A 34 23.58 0.15 -7.66
CA LYS A 34 24.99 0.08 -7.25
C LYS A 34 25.84 1.00 -8.11
N ASN A 35 26.58 1.92 -7.48
CA ASN A 35 27.55 2.78 -8.14
C ASN A 35 28.63 3.23 -7.14
N LYS A 36 29.81 2.61 -7.22
CA LYS A 36 30.93 2.90 -6.33
C LYS A 36 31.60 4.26 -6.60
N LEU A 37 31.35 4.88 -7.76
CA LEU A 37 31.93 6.15 -8.17
C LEU A 37 30.88 7.27 -8.15
N MET A 38 29.78 7.10 -7.40
CA MET A 38 28.70 8.07 -7.34
C MET A 38 29.17 9.38 -6.69
N PRO A 39 29.08 10.52 -7.39
CA PRO A 39 29.41 11.80 -6.80
C PRO A 39 28.48 12.15 -5.65
N SER A 40 29.05 12.72 -4.59
CA SER A 40 28.26 13.32 -3.51
C SER A 40 27.44 14.51 -4.02
N GLY A 41 26.22 14.69 -3.48
CA GLY A 41 25.30 15.74 -3.91
C GLY A 41 24.49 15.40 -5.18
N LYS A 42 24.76 14.30 -5.86
CA LYS A 42 24.02 13.90 -7.06
C LYS A 42 22.65 13.32 -6.71
N THR A 43 21.59 13.82 -7.37
CA THR A 43 20.26 13.22 -7.28
C THR A 43 20.24 11.89 -8.01
N LEU A 44 19.83 10.82 -7.30
CA LEU A 44 19.71 9.46 -7.81
C LEU A 44 18.38 9.23 -8.49
N ILE A 45 17.31 9.70 -7.86
CA ILE A 45 15.94 9.67 -8.36
C ILE A 45 15.12 10.80 -7.74
N SER A 46 14.08 11.23 -8.46
CA SER A 46 13.11 12.22 -8.02
C SER A 46 11.70 11.77 -8.34
N TRP A 47 10.75 11.99 -7.40
CA TRP A 47 9.31 11.85 -7.61
C TRP A 47 8.65 13.21 -7.49
N SER A 48 7.60 13.48 -8.28
CA SER A 48 6.88 14.76 -8.29
C SER A 48 5.37 14.54 -8.14
N SER A 49 4.69 15.45 -7.39
CA SER A 49 3.24 15.46 -7.24
C SER A 49 2.52 16.08 -8.46
N ILE A 50 3.21 16.87 -9.25
CA ILE A 50 2.71 17.48 -10.49
C ILE A 50 3.74 17.24 -11.58
N ALA A 51 3.27 16.83 -12.75
CA ALA A 51 4.06 16.74 -13.95
C ALA A 51 3.31 17.41 -15.11
N ASN A 52 4.03 18.14 -15.96
CA ASN A 52 3.46 18.66 -17.19
C ASN A 52 3.63 17.60 -18.28
N TYR A 53 2.63 16.76 -18.47
CA TYR A 53 2.67 15.65 -19.43
C TYR A 53 2.97 16.11 -20.87
N GLN A 54 2.49 17.28 -21.26
CA GLN A 54 2.74 17.80 -22.62
C GLN A 54 4.22 18.08 -22.88
N VAL A 55 4.92 18.57 -21.85
CA VAL A 55 6.36 18.95 -21.94
C VAL A 55 7.26 17.77 -21.59
N THR A 56 7.00 17.08 -20.49
CA THR A 56 7.91 16.07 -19.93
C THR A 56 7.52 14.64 -20.30
N LYS A 57 6.28 14.41 -20.78
CA LYS A 57 5.70 13.07 -20.96
C LYS A 57 5.64 12.25 -19.67
N GLU A 58 5.72 12.90 -18.54
CA GLU A 58 5.70 12.28 -17.22
C GLU A 58 4.32 12.37 -16.57
N VAL A 59 3.96 11.33 -15.82
CA VAL A 59 2.75 11.28 -15.01
C VAL A 59 3.12 11.55 -13.56
N PRO A 60 2.35 12.32 -12.80
CA PRO A 60 2.59 12.51 -11.36
C PRO A 60 2.73 11.17 -10.64
N SER A 61 3.74 11.05 -9.80
CA SER A 61 4.03 9.82 -9.04
C SER A 61 3.70 9.93 -7.56
N LEU A 62 3.65 11.17 -7.05
CA LEU A 62 3.32 11.43 -5.65
C LEU A 62 1.82 11.64 -5.47
N PRO A 63 1.25 11.22 -4.31
CA PRO A 63 -0.14 11.50 -3.98
C PRO A 63 -0.36 13.00 -3.75
N LEU A 64 -1.62 13.42 -3.88
CA LEU A 64 -2.03 14.74 -3.40
C LEU A 64 -2.14 14.71 -1.87
N LEU A 65 -1.52 15.68 -1.21
CA LEU A 65 -1.55 15.85 0.22
C LEU A 65 -2.41 17.08 0.59
N LEU A 66 -2.99 17.06 1.79
CA LEU A 66 -3.81 18.16 2.28
C LEU A 66 -2.92 19.23 2.94
N ASN A 67 -3.18 20.48 2.59
CA ASN A 67 -2.46 21.64 3.13
C ASN A 67 -2.57 21.71 4.65
N GLY A 68 -1.46 21.98 5.32
CA GLY A 68 -1.39 22.12 6.78
C GLY A 68 -1.44 20.82 7.56
N GLN A 69 -1.62 19.66 6.91
CA GLN A 69 -1.65 18.34 7.57
C GLN A 69 -0.24 17.79 7.81
N GLU A 70 -0.13 16.96 8.83
CA GLU A 70 1.09 16.24 9.18
C GLU A 70 1.06 14.81 8.64
N TYR A 71 2.20 14.38 8.14
CA TYR A 71 2.39 13.08 7.51
C TYR A 71 3.64 12.38 8.05
N LEU A 72 3.59 11.07 7.98
CA LEU A 72 4.73 10.19 8.20
C LEU A 72 5.20 9.65 6.85
N LEU A 73 6.50 9.80 6.57
CA LEU A 73 7.17 9.17 5.44
C LEU A 73 8.06 8.05 5.99
N LYS A 74 7.84 6.81 5.51
CA LYS A 74 8.64 5.63 5.82
C LYS A 74 9.31 5.12 4.54
N ILE A 75 10.62 4.88 4.60
CA ILE A 75 11.42 4.35 3.50
C ILE A 75 11.85 2.95 3.83
N SER A 76 11.48 1.99 3.00
CA SER A 76 11.93 0.61 3.11
C SER A 76 13.13 0.41 2.17
N ALA A 77 14.33 0.55 2.69
CA ALA A 77 15.58 0.38 1.95
C ALA A 77 16.71 -0.12 2.85
N LYS A 78 17.74 -0.75 2.22
CA LYS A 78 19.04 -1.00 2.82
C LYS A 78 20.08 -0.21 2.06
N ILE A 79 20.90 0.58 2.76
CA ILE A 79 21.83 1.55 2.17
C ILE A 79 23.24 1.21 2.65
N LYS A 80 24.20 1.29 1.74
CA LYS A 80 25.61 1.09 2.01
C LYS A 80 26.45 2.21 1.38
N PRO A 81 27.35 2.84 2.14
CA PRO A 81 27.47 2.81 3.61
C PRO A 81 26.21 3.30 4.30
N GLU A 82 26.02 3.00 5.59
CA GLU A 82 24.88 3.52 6.35
C GLU A 82 24.87 5.06 6.35
N ASN A 83 23.69 5.66 6.30
CA ASN A 83 23.45 7.11 6.30
C ASN A 83 24.09 7.86 5.10
N SER A 84 24.58 7.15 4.08
CA SER A 84 25.16 7.78 2.87
C SER A 84 24.14 8.23 1.83
N ALA A 85 22.86 7.93 1.98
CA ALA A 85 21.78 8.49 1.20
C ALA A 85 21.10 9.63 1.97
N ILE A 86 20.92 10.76 1.29
CA ILE A 86 20.22 11.93 1.79
C ILE A 86 18.85 11.96 1.13
N PHE A 87 17.81 12.13 1.92
CA PHE A 87 16.44 12.27 1.45
C PHE A 87 16.00 13.72 1.56
N GLY A 88 15.32 14.23 0.52
CA GLY A 88 14.80 15.59 0.50
C GLY A 88 13.34 15.62 0.09
N ILE A 89 12.51 16.33 0.88
CA ILE A 89 11.15 16.73 0.51
C ILE A 89 11.20 18.22 0.23
N HIS A 90 10.89 18.63 -0.99
CA HIS A 90 10.93 20.04 -1.41
C HIS A 90 9.51 20.48 -1.76
N PHE A 91 9.10 21.63 -1.26
CA PHE A 91 7.76 22.19 -1.45
C PHE A 91 7.83 23.45 -2.30
N PHE A 92 6.88 23.62 -3.21
CA PHE A 92 6.87 24.71 -4.17
C PHE A 92 5.52 25.41 -4.18
N ASP A 93 5.55 26.74 -4.38
CA ASP A 93 4.37 27.57 -4.62
C ASP A 93 3.84 27.44 -6.04
N ILE A 94 2.78 28.20 -6.35
CA ILE A 94 2.15 28.21 -7.68
C ILE A 94 3.07 28.81 -8.77
N GLN A 95 4.01 29.66 -8.39
CA GLN A 95 5.01 30.24 -9.29
C GLN A 95 6.19 29.27 -9.55
N GLY A 96 6.29 28.19 -8.76
CA GLY A 96 7.37 27.21 -8.86
C GLY A 96 8.58 27.53 -7.99
N ASN A 97 8.50 28.55 -7.10
CA ASN A 97 9.56 28.83 -6.14
C ASN A 97 9.57 27.80 -5.00
N GLU A 98 10.75 27.35 -4.57
CA GLU A 98 10.88 26.51 -3.39
C GLU A 98 10.59 27.37 -2.15
N ILE A 99 9.52 26.99 -1.41
CA ILE A 99 9.08 27.75 -0.21
C ILE A 99 9.49 27.09 1.09
N ASP A 100 9.78 25.79 1.04
CA ASP A 100 10.21 25.01 2.20
C ASP A 100 10.84 23.68 1.79
N LYS A 101 11.65 23.09 2.67
CA LYS A 101 12.25 21.78 2.46
C LYS A 101 12.54 21.05 3.76
N VAL A 102 12.47 19.72 3.71
CA VAL A 102 12.87 18.82 4.80
C VAL A 102 13.97 17.92 4.28
N ILE A 103 15.16 17.97 4.88
CA ILE A 103 16.32 17.15 4.51
C ILE A 103 16.65 16.22 5.69
N PHE A 104 16.83 14.93 5.41
CA PHE A 104 17.08 13.93 6.44
C PHE A 104 17.87 12.73 5.86
N THR A 105 18.43 11.89 6.76
CA THR A 105 19.15 10.64 6.41
C THR A 105 18.49 9.40 6.98
N ASN A 106 17.59 9.55 7.94
CA ASN A 106 16.83 8.47 8.55
C ASN A 106 15.84 7.86 7.56
N LEU A 107 15.45 6.62 7.78
CA LEU A 107 14.45 5.94 6.94
C LEU A 107 12.99 6.27 7.32
N GLU A 108 12.81 7.08 8.36
CA GLU A 108 11.50 7.56 8.81
C GLU A 108 11.56 9.06 9.13
N GLN A 109 10.61 9.83 8.60
CA GLN A 109 10.55 11.27 8.79
C GLN A 109 9.10 11.76 8.89
N LYS A 110 8.80 12.52 9.95
CA LYS A 110 7.56 13.29 10.06
C LYS A 110 7.73 14.62 9.35
N PHE A 111 6.70 15.06 8.64
CA PHE A 111 6.70 16.36 7.98
C PHE A 111 5.30 16.96 7.92
N LYS A 112 5.22 18.27 7.89
CA LYS A 112 3.99 19.03 7.69
C LYS A 112 3.93 19.52 6.24
N TYR A 113 2.81 19.31 5.54
CA TYR A 113 2.63 19.86 4.20
C TYR A 113 2.31 21.37 4.31
N PRO A 114 3.15 22.29 3.78
CA PRO A 114 2.96 23.73 3.94
C PRO A 114 1.66 24.22 3.31
N THR A 115 0.98 25.17 3.94
CA THR A 115 -0.32 25.69 3.47
C THR A 115 -0.28 26.37 2.11
N ARG A 116 0.90 26.95 1.74
CA ARG A 116 1.11 27.63 0.45
C ARG A 116 1.65 26.69 -0.64
N ALA A 117 1.99 25.46 -0.29
CA ALA A 117 2.53 24.52 -1.26
C ALA A 117 1.40 23.99 -2.18
N VAL A 118 1.66 24.01 -3.48
CA VAL A 118 0.81 23.40 -4.51
C VAL A 118 1.47 22.19 -5.16
N LYS A 119 2.80 22.08 -5.00
CA LYS A 119 3.62 21.00 -5.54
C LYS A 119 4.67 20.59 -4.53
N TYR A 120 5.02 19.32 -4.53
CA TYR A 120 6.20 18.83 -3.80
C TYR A 120 6.93 17.77 -4.61
N THR A 121 8.21 17.59 -4.28
CA THR A 121 9.05 16.52 -4.82
C THR A 121 9.74 15.79 -3.69
N ILE A 122 9.96 14.50 -3.88
CA ILE A 122 10.79 13.67 -2.99
C ILE A 122 12.01 13.25 -3.81
N LYS A 123 13.21 13.41 -3.23
CA LYS A 123 14.48 13.07 -3.88
C LYS A 123 15.31 12.14 -3.01
N ILE A 124 16.04 11.25 -3.65
CA ILE A 124 17.16 10.54 -3.04
C ILE A 124 18.44 11.13 -3.64
N ILE A 125 19.32 11.62 -2.77
CA ILE A 125 20.55 12.31 -3.13
C ILE A 125 21.73 11.50 -2.56
N SER A 126 22.78 11.36 -3.33
CA SER A 126 24.01 10.70 -2.87
C SER A 126 24.73 11.54 -1.83
N GLY A 127 25.00 10.98 -0.67
CA GLY A 127 25.99 11.45 0.31
C GLY A 127 27.24 10.57 0.32
N GLY A 128 27.58 9.95 -0.84
CA GLY A 128 28.63 8.94 -0.94
C GLY A 128 28.09 7.50 -0.94
N VAL A 129 26.84 7.32 -1.38
CA VAL A 129 26.20 6.01 -1.43
C VAL A 129 26.79 5.12 -2.53
N GLU A 130 27.10 3.86 -2.18
CA GLU A 130 27.62 2.85 -3.09
C GLU A 130 26.55 1.84 -3.53
N GLU A 131 25.64 1.49 -2.61
CA GLU A 131 24.57 0.52 -2.86
C GLU A 131 23.28 0.89 -2.14
N ILE A 132 22.16 0.81 -2.87
CA ILE A 132 20.80 0.91 -2.30
C ILE A 132 20.00 -0.31 -2.75
N ASN A 133 19.47 -1.07 -1.78
CA ASN A 133 18.43 -2.06 -2.00
C ASN A 133 17.10 -1.45 -1.56
N PHE A 134 16.39 -0.86 -2.52
CA PHE A 134 15.16 -0.10 -2.28
C PHE A 134 13.92 -0.96 -2.51
N LYS A 135 12.95 -0.88 -1.59
CA LYS A 135 11.66 -1.54 -1.72
C LYS A 135 10.55 -0.56 -2.07
N LYS A 136 10.29 0.40 -1.19
CA LYS A 136 9.22 1.40 -1.35
C LYS A 136 9.40 2.60 -0.42
N ILE A 137 8.69 3.68 -0.73
CA ILE A 137 8.36 4.75 0.20
C ILE A 137 6.87 4.65 0.53
N GLN A 138 6.51 4.86 1.78
CA GLN A 138 5.14 4.96 2.24
C GLN A 138 4.89 6.36 2.80
N ILE A 139 3.79 6.98 2.42
CA ILE A 139 3.33 8.27 2.94
C ILE A 139 1.95 8.05 3.53
N SER A 140 1.79 8.36 4.80
CA SER A 140 0.54 8.18 5.55
C SER A 140 0.25 9.38 6.45
N PRO A 141 -1.00 9.60 6.87
CA PRO A 141 -1.29 10.44 8.01
C PRO A 141 -0.49 10.00 9.24
N LEU A 142 -0.18 10.94 10.13
CA LEU A 142 0.68 10.71 11.29
C LEU A 142 0.03 9.82 12.37
N ASP A 143 -1.30 9.80 12.41
CA ASP A 143 -2.14 9.16 13.43
C ASP A 143 -2.46 7.68 13.17
N LEU A 144 -1.77 7.03 12.21
CA LEU A 144 -1.95 5.60 11.95
C LEU A 144 -1.06 4.74 12.84
N GLU A 145 -1.63 3.66 13.34
CA GLU A 145 -0.94 2.66 14.15
C GLU A 145 0.16 1.93 13.36
N GLU A 146 1.16 1.37 14.07
CA GLU A 146 2.31 0.71 13.43
C GLU A 146 1.91 -0.56 12.68
N GLU A 147 0.95 -1.32 13.21
CA GLU A 147 0.48 -2.60 12.65
C GLU A 147 -0.11 -2.44 11.24
N VAL A 148 -0.63 -1.26 10.93
CA VAL A 148 -1.19 -0.93 9.61
C VAL A 148 -0.16 -1.12 8.47
N PHE A 149 1.14 -1.06 8.78
CA PHE A 149 2.21 -1.21 7.80
C PHE A 149 2.63 -2.66 7.56
N ASN A 150 2.10 -3.62 8.34
CA ASN A 150 2.45 -5.04 8.23
C ASN A 150 1.95 -5.66 6.91
N ASP A 151 2.52 -6.79 6.53
CA ASP A 151 2.13 -7.53 5.32
C ASP A 151 0.73 -8.17 5.42
N PHE A 152 0.24 -8.40 6.63
CA PHE A 152 -1.16 -8.67 6.96
C PHE A 152 -1.60 -7.73 8.08
N TYR A 153 -2.76 -7.09 7.91
CA TYR A 153 -3.34 -6.19 8.90
C TYR A 153 -4.84 -6.45 9.05
N PRO A 154 -5.30 -7.03 10.18
CA PRO A 154 -6.71 -7.17 10.49
C PRO A 154 -7.27 -5.84 11.04
N HIS A 155 -8.31 -5.30 10.39
CA HIS A 155 -8.99 -4.08 10.79
C HIS A 155 -10.45 -4.36 11.16
N PRO A 156 -10.83 -4.30 12.45
CA PRO A 156 -12.21 -4.49 12.88
C PRO A 156 -13.13 -3.39 12.35
N ILE A 157 -14.23 -3.76 11.68
CA ILE A 157 -15.22 -2.81 11.15
C ILE A 157 -16.55 -2.90 11.88
N TYR A 158 -16.83 -4.04 12.53
CA TYR A 158 -18.00 -4.26 13.39
C TYR A 158 -17.68 -5.30 14.45
N LEU A 159 -17.97 -5.00 15.71
CA LEU A 159 -17.74 -5.91 16.83
C LEU A 159 -19.04 -6.14 17.59
N ASN A 160 -19.47 -7.41 17.64
CA ASN A 160 -20.58 -7.89 18.44
C ASN A 160 -20.03 -8.70 19.62
N LYS A 161 -20.06 -8.10 20.82
CA LYS A 161 -19.52 -8.71 22.05
C LYS A 161 -20.14 -10.06 22.41
N ASN A 162 -21.36 -10.34 21.94
CA ASN A 162 -22.10 -11.55 22.25
C ASN A 162 -21.92 -12.65 21.20
N SER A 163 -21.16 -12.38 20.12
CA SER A 163 -21.00 -13.34 19.03
C SER A 163 -19.71 -14.14 19.12
N GLN A 164 -19.83 -15.45 18.95
CA GLN A 164 -18.73 -16.39 18.73
C GLN A 164 -18.39 -16.54 17.24
N LYS A 165 -19.16 -15.90 16.33
CA LYS A 165 -18.91 -15.93 14.89
C LYS A 165 -18.04 -14.75 14.49
N GLU A 166 -17.08 -14.99 13.59
CA GLU A 166 -16.19 -13.95 13.05
C GLU A 166 -16.08 -14.10 11.53
N GLY A 167 -16.34 -13.03 10.82
CA GLY A 167 -16.15 -12.89 9.37
C GLY A 167 -14.89 -12.11 9.06
N LEU A 168 -13.90 -12.74 8.44
CA LEU A 168 -12.66 -12.14 7.99
C LEU A 168 -12.71 -11.93 6.47
N ILE A 169 -12.79 -10.68 6.04
CA ILE A 169 -12.84 -10.29 4.64
C ILE A 169 -11.44 -10.00 4.16
N LEU A 170 -10.86 -10.83 3.28
CA LEU A 170 -9.51 -10.65 2.76
C LEU A 170 -9.51 -9.77 1.52
N LEU A 171 -8.72 -8.71 1.57
CA LEU A 171 -8.49 -7.78 0.47
C LEU A 171 -7.01 -7.66 0.16
N ASP A 172 -6.67 -7.66 -1.14
CA ASP A 172 -5.33 -7.29 -1.59
C ASP A 172 -5.16 -5.76 -1.57
N ASP A 173 -4.01 -5.28 -1.11
CA ASP A 173 -3.62 -3.89 -1.30
C ASP A 173 -3.45 -3.58 -2.78
N SER A 174 -3.77 -2.37 -3.16
CA SER A 174 -3.34 -1.88 -4.48
C SER A 174 -1.84 -1.61 -4.49
N LYS A 175 -1.20 -1.67 -5.66
CA LYS A 175 0.21 -1.29 -5.82
C LYS A 175 0.49 0.14 -5.32
N ARG A 176 -0.48 1.05 -5.41
CA ARG A 176 -0.29 2.47 -5.10
C ARG A 176 -0.70 2.88 -3.71
N ALA A 177 -1.62 2.14 -3.08
CA ALA A 177 -2.14 2.52 -1.79
C ALA A 177 -2.75 1.35 -1.02
N ARG A 178 -2.68 1.42 0.31
CA ARG A 178 -3.56 0.69 1.23
C ARG A 178 -4.62 1.68 1.70
N ILE A 179 -5.88 1.38 1.43
CA ILE A 179 -7.01 2.21 1.85
C ILE A 179 -7.71 1.50 2.99
N ILE A 180 -7.56 2.03 4.21
CA ILE A 180 -8.23 1.49 5.39
C ILE A 180 -9.65 2.03 5.43
N ALA A 181 -10.62 1.15 5.32
CA ALA A 181 -12.01 1.52 5.23
C ALA A 181 -12.54 2.14 6.52
N PRO A 182 -13.09 3.36 6.48
CA PRO A 182 -13.80 3.97 7.61
C PRO A 182 -15.25 3.49 7.62
N PHE A 183 -15.51 2.17 7.61
CA PHE A 183 -16.89 1.68 7.65
C PHE A 183 -17.48 1.83 9.04
N LYS A 184 -18.67 2.42 9.10
CA LYS A 184 -19.60 2.25 10.21
C LYS A 184 -20.74 1.37 9.69
N ILE A 185 -20.91 0.21 10.30
CA ILE A 185 -22.05 -0.67 10.08
C ILE A 185 -23.07 -0.30 11.12
N GLU A 186 -24.22 0.22 10.68
CA GLU A 186 -25.32 0.66 11.56
C GLU A 186 -26.35 -0.45 11.81
N SER A 187 -26.35 -1.50 10.95
CA SER A 187 -27.23 -2.65 11.10
C SER A 187 -26.65 -3.67 12.09
N TYR A 188 -27.55 -4.40 12.79
CA TYR A 188 -27.13 -5.51 13.62
C TYR A 188 -26.60 -6.65 12.74
N VAL A 189 -25.44 -7.18 13.09
CA VAL A 189 -24.84 -8.34 12.42
C VAL A 189 -24.55 -9.40 13.46
N GLY A 190 -24.97 -10.64 13.19
CA GLY A 190 -24.81 -11.79 14.08
C GLY A 190 -23.36 -12.27 14.28
N ALA A 191 -22.37 -11.56 13.74
CA ALA A 191 -20.96 -11.91 13.77
C ALA A 191 -20.08 -10.66 13.95
N ASN A 192 -18.83 -10.84 14.39
CA ASN A 192 -17.79 -9.82 14.25
C ASN A 192 -17.36 -9.73 12.78
N LEU A 193 -17.13 -8.54 12.27
CA LEU A 193 -16.63 -8.35 10.91
C LEU A 193 -15.28 -7.61 10.92
N ILE A 194 -14.31 -8.20 10.26
CA ILE A 194 -12.92 -7.75 10.20
C ILE A 194 -12.47 -7.74 8.74
N ILE A 195 -11.83 -6.66 8.31
CA ILE A 195 -11.15 -6.62 7.01
C ILE A 195 -9.68 -6.97 7.23
N GLY A 196 -9.21 -8.02 6.56
CA GLY A 196 -7.80 -8.42 6.53
C GLY A 196 -7.12 -7.89 5.25
N TYR A 197 -6.24 -6.90 5.41
CA TYR A 197 -5.46 -6.36 4.30
C TYR A 197 -4.20 -7.17 4.07
N LEU A 198 -4.01 -7.67 2.84
CA LEU A 198 -2.83 -8.43 2.43
C LEU A 198 -1.93 -7.57 1.56
N SER A 199 -0.63 -7.58 1.85
CA SER A 199 0.37 -6.90 1.03
C SER A 199 0.49 -7.60 -0.33
N TRP A 200 0.24 -6.86 -1.42
CA TRP A 200 0.46 -7.38 -2.78
C TRP A 200 1.95 -7.68 -3.05
N GLN A 201 2.86 -6.97 -2.39
CA GLN A 201 4.30 -7.09 -2.60
C GLN A 201 4.90 -8.32 -1.91
N ASN A 202 4.36 -8.70 -0.76
CA ASN A 202 4.85 -9.82 0.05
C ASN A 202 3.71 -10.72 0.51
N LYS A 203 2.93 -11.23 -0.44
CA LYS A 203 1.77 -12.09 -0.18
C LYS A 203 2.13 -13.30 0.67
N GLN A 204 3.28 -13.95 0.41
CA GLN A 204 3.69 -15.12 1.17
C GLN A 204 3.77 -14.81 2.67
N ARG A 205 4.44 -13.72 3.04
CA ARG A 205 4.53 -13.31 4.44
C ARG A 205 3.16 -12.91 4.99
N GLY A 206 2.34 -12.22 4.19
CA GLY A 206 0.96 -11.90 4.56
C GLY A 206 0.13 -13.14 4.89
N PHE A 207 0.25 -14.21 4.11
CA PHE A 207 -0.43 -15.48 4.37
C PHE A 207 0.15 -16.25 5.57
N GLU A 208 1.45 -16.14 5.87
CA GLU A 208 2.04 -16.68 7.10
C GLU A 208 1.42 -16.01 8.33
N LEU A 209 1.37 -14.68 8.35
CA LEU A 209 0.73 -13.92 9.42
C LEU A 209 -0.78 -14.21 9.54
N LEU A 210 -1.47 -14.40 8.42
CA LEU A 210 -2.88 -14.83 8.42
C LEU A 210 -3.06 -16.20 9.06
N LYS A 211 -2.14 -17.16 8.81
CA LYS A 211 -2.20 -18.47 9.48
C LYS A 211 -2.06 -18.35 11.00
N ASP A 212 -1.17 -17.49 11.45
CA ASP A 212 -0.98 -17.26 12.88
C ASP A 212 -2.23 -16.60 13.49
N TYR A 213 -2.82 -15.62 12.81
CA TYR A 213 -4.10 -15.01 13.19
C TYR A 213 -5.23 -16.06 13.31
N ILE A 214 -5.37 -16.98 12.36
CA ILE A 214 -6.38 -18.05 12.40
C ILE A 214 -6.17 -18.98 13.61
N LYS A 215 -4.92 -19.31 13.93
CA LYS A 215 -4.59 -20.14 15.12
C LYS A 215 -4.96 -19.45 16.43
N GLU A 216 -4.74 -18.13 16.51
CA GLU A 216 -5.09 -17.33 17.69
C GLU A 216 -6.60 -17.19 17.89
N HIS A 217 -7.41 -17.36 16.82
CA HIS A 217 -8.88 -17.23 16.84
C HIS A 217 -9.61 -18.57 16.69
N GLN A 218 -9.00 -19.70 17.10
CA GLN A 218 -9.58 -21.04 16.99
C GLN A 218 -10.82 -21.27 17.89
N ASP A 219 -11.00 -20.44 18.91
CA ASP A 219 -12.17 -20.42 19.81
C ASP A 219 -13.43 -19.90 19.11
N LYS A 220 -13.28 -19.24 17.97
CA LYS A 220 -14.36 -18.63 17.19
C LYS A 220 -14.71 -19.46 15.96
N LYS A 221 -15.98 -19.35 15.53
CA LYS A 221 -16.41 -19.86 14.22
C LYS A 221 -15.96 -18.86 13.15
N LEU A 222 -14.76 -19.04 12.63
CA LEU A 222 -14.16 -18.15 11.65
C LEU A 222 -14.63 -18.49 10.24
N VAL A 223 -15.15 -17.47 9.53
CA VAL A 223 -15.51 -17.53 8.11
C VAL A 223 -14.61 -16.53 7.34
N ILE A 224 -13.86 -17.02 6.38
CA ILE A 224 -12.95 -16.21 5.54
C ILE A 224 -13.62 -15.94 4.20
N PHE A 225 -13.80 -14.66 3.87
CA PHE A 225 -14.34 -14.22 2.58
C PHE A 225 -13.19 -13.77 1.69
N SER A 226 -13.00 -14.44 0.58
CA SER A 226 -11.99 -14.09 -0.41
C SER A 226 -12.53 -13.10 -1.43
N SER A 227 -11.72 -12.08 -1.77
CA SER A 227 -12.09 -11.05 -2.74
C SER A 227 -11.58 -11.29 -4.15
N SER A 228 -10.66 -12.24 -4.35
CA SER A 228 -10.05 -12.49 -5.65
C SER A 228 -9.59 -13.93 -5.84
N ALA A 229 -9.52 -14.37 -7.11
CA ALA A 229 -9.03 -15.69 -7.47
C ALA A 229 -7.57 -15.97 -7.03
N ASP A 230 -6.74 -14.93 -6.90
CA ASP A 230 -5.36 -15.07 -6.41
C ASP A 230 -5.31 -15.38 -4.91
N ILE A 231 -6.23 -14.80 -4.13
CA ILE A 231 -6.40 -15.13 -2.71
C ILE A 231 -6.96 -16.55 -2.59
N ASP A 232 -7.94 -16.93 -3.42
CA ASP A 232 -8.56 -18.27 -3.43
C ASP A 232 -7.53 -19.38 -3.58
N LYS A 233 -6.62 -19.26 -4.55
CA LYS A 233 -5.53 -20.22 -4.77
C LYS A 233 -4.64 -20.38 -3.54
N SER A 234 -4.38 -19.28 -2.84
CA SER A 234 -3.55 -19.31 -1.64
C SER A 234 -4.29 -19.95 -0.45
N LEU A 235 -5.61 -19.75 -0.37
CA LEU A 235 -6.46 -20.33 0.67
C LEU A 235 -6.69 -21.83 0.52
N GLU A 236 -6.46 -22.43 -0.66
CA GLU A 236 -6.49 -23.89 -0.82
C GLU A 236 -5.57 -24.63 0.15
N ASN A 237 -4.45 -24.00 0.52
CA ASN A 237 -3.50 -24.53 1.50
C ASN A 237 -3.97 -24.40 2.96
N PHE A 238 -5.14 -23.78 3.20
CA PHE A 238 -5.71 -23.55 4.54
C PHE A 238 -6.80 -24.55 4.93
N LYS A 239 -7.10 -25.53 4.06
CA LYS A 239 -8.14 -26.55 4.28
C LYS A 239 -7.97 -27.37 5.56
N SER A 240 -6.75 -27.44 6.11
CA SER A 240 -6.45 -28.12 7.38
C SER A 240 -6.71 -27.25 8.62
N LEU A 241 -7.02 -25.97 8.45
CA LEU A 241 -7.32 -25.07 9.55
C LEU A 241 -8.82 -25.07 9.84
N ASN A 242 -9.18 -24.86 11.09
CA ASN A 242 -10.59 -24.84 11.55
C ASN A 242 -11.28 -23.53 11.14
N CYS A 243 -11.47 -23.32 9.84
CA CYS A 243 -12.18 -22.16 9.30
C CYS A 243 -13.00 -22.54 8.06
N THR A 244 -14.09 -21.81 7.81
CA THR A 244 -14.88 -21.91 6.59
C THR A 244 -14.38 -20.90 5.58
N VAL A 245 -14.21 -21.27 4.31
CA VAL A 245 -13.77 -20.35 3.26
C VAL A 245 -14.91 -20.14 2.27
N VAL A 246 -15.29 -18.88 2.07
CA VAL A 246 -16.20 -18.41 1.01
C VAL A 246 -15.35 -17.82 -0.10
N TYR A 247 -15.25 -18.54 -1.21
CA TYR A 247 -14.42 -18.17 -2.35
C TYR A 247 -15.00 -16.99 -3.13
N SER A 248 -14.15 -16.33 -3.91
CA SER A 248 -14.58 -15.29 -4.82
C SER A 248 -15.48 -15.86 -5.94
N GLU A 249 -16.34 -15.02 -6.51
CA GLU A 249 -17.21 -15.43 -7.63
C GLU A 249 -16.40 -15.81 -8.88
N ASP A 250 -15.25 -15.16 -9.05
CA ASP A 250 -14.34 -15.46 -10.18
C ASP A 250 -13.71 -16.85 -10.10
N PHE A 251 -13.65 -17.46 -8.90
CA PHE A 251 -13.13 -18.82 -8.71
C PHE A 251 -14.19 -19.89 -9.03
N VAL A 252 -15.44 -19.61 -8.68
CA VAL A 252 -16.58 -20.55 -8.87
C VAL A 252 -16.99 -20.60 -10.34
N ASN A 253 -16.95 -19.46 -11.03
CA ASN A 253 -17.33 -19.32 -12.45
C ASN A 253 -16.12 -19.46 -13.39
N LYS A 254 -15.46 -20.62 -13.42
CA LYS A 254 -14.37 -20.93 -14.37
C LYS A 254 -14.83 -21.07 -15.85
N GLY A 255 -15.99 -20.53 -16.19
CA GLY A 255 -16.53 -20.54 -17.55
C GLY A 255 -16.82 -19.13 -18.05
N TYR A 256 -15.98 -18.62 -18.92
CA TYR A 256 -16.18 -17.44 -19.77
C TYR A 256 -16.15 -16.05 -19.11
N TYR A 257 -14.93 -15.47 -19.09
CA TYR A 257 -14.75 -14.04 -19.04
C TYR A 257 -15.23 -13.43 -20.37
N ASN A 258 -16.37 -12.73 -20.35
CA ASN A 258 -16.72 -11.82 -21.42
C ASN A 258 -16.04 -10.48 -21.14
N LEU A 259 -14.90 -10.22 -21.83
CA LEU A 259 -14.08 -9.02 -21.68
C LEU A 259 -14.88 -7.71 -21.83
N GLN A 260 -15.98 -7.71 -22.58
CA GLN A 260 -16.86 -6.55 -22.76
C GLN A 260 -17.67 -6.23 -21.51
N GLU A 261 -18.24 -7.22 -20.81
CA GLU A 261 -18.97 -7.00 -19.57
C GLU A 261 -18.06 -6.50 -18.45
N THR A 262 -16.80 -6.98 -18.42
CA THR A 262 -15.80 -6.54 -17.44
C THR A 262 -15.42 -5.07 -17.62
N TYR A 263 -15.42 -4.57 -18.84
CA TYR A 263 -15.08 -3.17 -19.13
C TYR A 263 -16.21 -2.20 -18.79
N LEU A 264 -17.44 -2.53 -19.09
CA LEU A 264 -18.64 -1.72 -18.79
C LEU A 264 -18.96 -1.70 -17.28
N SER A 265 -18.73 -2.79 -16.57
CA SER A 265 -18.97 -2.86 -15.12
C SER A 265 -17.95 -2.09 -14.27
N LYS A 266 -16.76 -1.80 -14.78
CA LYS A 266 -15.74 -1.03 -14.05
C LYS A 266 -16.11 0.43 -13.79
N ASN A 267 -16.98 1.03 -14.60
CA ASN A 267 -17.36 2.44 -14.46
C ASN A 267 -18.47 2.69 -13.42
N TYR A 268 -19.13 1.64 -12.92
CA TYR A 268 -20.23 1.72 -11.95
C TYR A 268 -20.07 0.79 -10.74
N ARG A 269 -18.87 0.23 -10.51
CA ARG A 269 -18.67 -0.69 -9.40
C ARG A 269 -18.60 0.08 -8.07
N GLU A 270 -19.47 -0.31 -7.20
CA GLU A 270 -19.27 -0.25 -5.76
C GLU A 270 -17.84 -0.71 -5.43
N SER A 271 -17.12 -0.02 -4.54
CA SER A 271 -15.75 -0.43 -4.22
C SER A 271 -15.73 -1.89 -3.78
N ASP A 272 -14.70 -2.66 -4.14
CA ASP A 272 -14.59 -4.07 -3.78
C ASP A 272 -14.75 -4.29 -2.27
N GLN A 273 -14.32 -3.34 -1.46
CA GLN A 273 -14.53 -3.34 -0.01
C GLN A 273 -15.99 -3.35 0.36
N VAL A 274 -16.81 -2.44 -0.20
CA VAL A 274 -18.25 -2.35 0.11
C VAL A 274 -18.97 -3.61 -0.34
N ARG A 275 -18.68 -4.11 -1.53
CA ARG A 275 -19.26 -5.34 -2.07
C ARG A 275 -18.98 -6.53 -1.15
N MET A 276 -17.74 -6.68 -0.69
CA MET A 276 -17.33 -7.79 0.17
C MET A 276 -17.94 -7.70 1.57
N VAL A 277 -18.06 -6.48 2.12
CA VAL A 277 -18.73 -6.26 3.41
C VAL A 277 -20.20 -6.66 3.31
N LYS A 278 -20.93 -6.24 2.25
CA LYS A 278 -22.32 -6.66 2.02
C LYS A 278 -22.46 -8.17 1.90
N LYS A 279 -21.56 -8.83 1.15
CA LYS A 279 -21.54 -10.30 1.02
C LYS A 279 -21.39 -10.99 2.39
N ALA A 280 -20.50 -10.47 3.23
CA ALA A 280 -20.30 -11.02 4.58
C ALA A 280 -21.50 -10.80 5.49
N ILE A 281 -22.15 -9.62 5.44
CA ILE A 281 -23.38 -9.34 6.19
C ILE A 281 -24.47 -10.33 5.80
N ASN A 282 -24.78 -10.45 4.50
CA ASN A 282 -25.82 -11.34 4.00
C ASN A 282 -25.60 -12.80 4.43
N TYR A 283 -24.34 -13.26 4.40
CA TYR A 283 -23.98 -14.63 4.84
C TYR A 283 -24.32 -14.91 6.31
N PHE A 284 -24.25 -13.91 7.18
CA PHE A 284 -24.56 -14.10 8.61
C PHE A 284 -26.00 -13.75 8.98
N GLU A 285 -26.78 -13.18 8.07
CA GLU A 285 -28.21 -12.93 8.21
C GLU A 285 -29.07 -14.10 7.74
N GLU A 286 -28.52 -14.98 6.87
CA GLU A 286 -29.09 -16.28 6.48
C GLU A 286 -28.87 -17.33 7.59
#